data_1a8575fcc5133c50d44fd27367004f4e
#
_entry.id   1a8575fcc5133c50d44fd27367004f4e
#
_cell.length_a   1.000
_cell.length_b   1.000
_cell.length_c   1.000
_cell.angle_alpha   90.00
_cell.angle_beta   90.00
_cell.angle_gamma   90.00
#
_symmetry.space_group_name_H-M   'P 1'
#
loop_
_entity.id
_entity.type
_entity.pdbx_description
1 polymer ?
#
loop_
_entity_poly.entity_id
_entity_poly.type
_entity_poly.pdbx_seq_one_letter_code
_entity_poly.pdbx_strand_id
1 'polypeptide(L)'
;MSDESTHASRDEIAGDDAPQSQPDPLVGTDSRIDAWFHWLYLHGDRRVISGVILVAVFVASLLLIRVDLITPAEAGDVTAISAALVGGMLPFITVVLAINQLILSEEFGTTGAFHERVEETREYRRTIESHTGYRPSPVEPSDFLRTLIEAKRRTALGLQNVCRDAGPDIRDDVDEFVSATTSRDDEAIETLENTTFGSFVVISVILHYNDPWQLQEVRKIREYHRYDLSDAADDQLERLEALLGDIHVARQYFKTVYMQQELADLSKILLYVGFPTLLGGAFIIVSYGNLLALELHPWLYVFVVSATITALFSPFAVLLTYVLRIATIARRTAADFGPFVLQQQLPQEELETTDAGD
;
A
#
# COMPACT_ATOMS: atom_id res chain seq x y z
N MET A 1 -17.25 -35.74 -54.80
CA MET A 1 -17.98 -36.13 -53.59
C MET A 1 -16.96 -36.10 -52.46
N SER A 2 -16.94 -35.29 -51.49
CA SER A 2 -17.69 -34.07 -51.10
C SER A 2 -16.78 -33.35 -50.14
N ASP A 3 -16.60 -32.11 -50.45
CA ASP A 3 -15.94 -31.15 -49.61
C ASP A 3 -17.04 -30.58 -48.69
N GLU A 4 -17.03 -30.90 -47.40
CA GLU A 4 -17.97 -30.32 -46.44
C GLU A 4 -17.50 -30.65 -45.01
N SER A 5 -16.59 -29.84 -44.47
CA SER A 5 -16.40 -29.69 -43.00
C SER A 5 -15.29 -28.68 -42.67
N THR A 6 -15.52 -27.38 -42.89
CA THR A 6 -14.65 -26.35 -42.34
C THR A 6 -15.41 -25.02 -42.22
N HIS A 7 -16.63 -25.03 -41.70
CA HIS A 7 -17.38 -23.79 -41.44
C HIS A 7 -18.22 -23.82 -40.16
N ALA A 8 -17.80 -24.58 -39.15
CA ALA A 8 -18.54 -24.66 -37.89
C ALA A 8 -17.60 -24.45 -36.69
N SER A 9 -16.98 -23.30 -36.56
CA SER A 9 -16.23 -22.93 -35.37
C SER A 9 -16.01 -21.41 -35.22
N ARG A 10 -16.80 -20.58 -35.90
CA ARG A 10 -16.62 -19.11 -35.80
C ARG A 10 -17.76 -18.37 -35.14
N ASP A 11 -18.88 -19.02 -34.86
CA ASP A 11 -20.07 -18.37 -34.30
C ASP A 11 -20.32 -18.66 -32.81
N GLU A 12 -19.40 -19.32 -32.12
CA GLU A 12 -19.59 -19.72 -30.71
C GLU A 12 -18.71 -18.96 -29.71
N ILE A 13 -17.97 -17.92 -30.16
CA ILE A 13 -17.13 -17.06 -29.29
C ILE A 13 -17.64 -15.61 -29.22
N ALA A 14 -18.76 -15.30 -29.86
CA ALA A 14 -19.44 -14.02 -29.66
C ALA A 14 -20.45 -14.16 -28.53
N GLY A 15 -19.98 -14.37 -27.31
CA GLY A 15 -20.76 -14.19 -26.09
C GLY A 15 -20.88 -12.70 -25.79
N ASP A 16 -22.11 -12.29 -25.60
CA ASP A 16 -22.67 -10.98 -25.30
C ASP A 16 -22.14 -10.43 -23.95
N ASP A 17 -20.87 -10.01 -23.88
CA ASP A 17 -20.26 -9.40 -22.69
C ASP A 17 -20.39 -7.89 -22.77
N ALA A 18 -21.55 -7.37 -22.34
CA ALA A 18 -21.72 -5.97 -22.03
C ALA A 18 -20.76 -5.58 -20.89
N PRO A 19 -20.08 -4.41 -20.96
CA PRO A 19 -19.11 -4.01 -19.95
C PRO A 19 -19.83 -3.80 -18.62
N GLN A 20 -19.67 -4.77 -17.72
CA GLN A 20 -20.20 -4.62 -16.38
C GLN A 20 -19.29 -3.74 -15.55
N SER A 21 -19.91 -2.83 -14.84
CA SER A 21 -19.31 -1.90 -13.88
C SER A 21 -18.25 -2.62 -13.05
N GLN A 22 -17.02 -2.10 -13.13
CA GLN A 22 -15.88 -2.57 -12.38
C GLN A 22 -16.25 -2.89 -10.93
N PRO A 23 -15.78 -4.02 -10.40
CA PRO A 23 -15.99 -4.29 -8.99
C PRO A 23 -15.32 -3.18 -8.19
N ASP A 24 -16.12 -2.58 -7.32
CA ASP A 24 -15.63 -1.66 -6.30
C ASP A 24 -14.41 -2.31 -5.64
N PRO A 25 -13.23 -1.66 -5.53
CA PRO A 25 -12.02 -2.27 -5.00
C PRO A 25 -12.12 -2.65 -3.52
N LEU A 26 -13.27 -2.50 -2.95
CA LEU A 26 -13.62 -2.92 -1.61
C LEU A 26 -14.21 -4.31 -1.69
N VAL A 27 -13.38 -5.32 -1.45
CA VAL A 27 -13.80 -6.66 -1.04
C VAL A 27 -15.12 -6.54 -0.29
N GLY A 28 -16.13 -7.32 -0.71
CA GLY A 28 -17.43 -7.39 -0.04
C GLY A 28 -17.24 -7.59 1.46
N THR A 29 -17.29 -6.50 2.18
CA THR A 29 -17.23 -6.47 3.64
C THR A 29 -18.63 -6.23 4.12
N ASP A 30 -19.34 -7.31 4.39
CA ASP A 30 -20.69 -7.31 4.97
C ASP A 30 -20.73 -6.80 6.43
N SER A 31 -19.62 -6.23 6.92
CA SER A 31 -19.51 -5.75 8.29
C SER A 31 -19.02 -4.30 8.34
N ARG A 32 -19.80 -3.43 9.01
CA ARG A 32 -19.40 -2.05 9.36
C ARG A 32 -18.08 -2.02 10.14
N ILE A 33 -17.74 -3.13 10.78
CA ILE A 33 -16.52 -3.33 11.55
C ILE A 33 -15.31 -3.39 10.60
N ASP A 34 -15.41 -4.12 9.49
CA ASP A 34 -14.31 -4.23 8.53
C ASP A 34 -14.08 -2.91 7.79
N ALA A 35 -15.12 -2.17 7.44
CA ALA A 35 -15.01 -0.84 6.86
C ALA A 35 -14.34 0.15 7.85
N TRP A 36 -14.63 0.05 9.15
CA TRP A 36 -14.00 0.86 10.19
C TRP A 36 -12.52 0.48 10.38
N PHE A 37 -12.19 -0.82 10.42
CA PHE A 37 -10.80 -1.28 10.45
C PHE A 37 -10.05 -0.87 9.19
N HIS A 38 -10.67 -0.97 8.02
CA HIS A 38 -10.09 -0.55 6.76
C HIS A 38 -9.77 0.94 6.74
N TRP A 39 -10.70 1.78 7.20
CA TRP A 39 -10.47 3.22 7.34
C TRP A 39 -9.37 3.51 8.37
N LEU A 40 -9.39 2.82 9.53
CA LEU A 40 -8.42 3.00 10.60
C LEU A 40 -6.98 2.68 10.14
N TYR A 41 -6.78 1.61 9.36
CA TYR A 41 -5.45 1.18 8.92
C TYR A 41 -4.93 1.93 7.69
N LEU A 42 -5.80 2.43 6.82
CA LEU A 42 -5.38 3.08 5.57
C LEU A 42 -5.37 4.60 5.65
N HIS A 43 -6.34 5.21 6.33
CA HIS A 43 -6.49 6.66 6.39
C HIS A 43 -6.17 7.24 7.78
N GLY A 44 -6.13 6.43 8.83
CA GLY A 44 -5.87 6.86 10.20
C GLY A 44 -4.43 7.38 10.39
N ASP A 45 -4.29 8.54 11.04
CA ASP A 45 -2.99 8.98 11.55
C ASP A 45 -2.46 7.92 12.53
N ARG A 46 -1.20 7.53 12.36
CA ARG A 46 -0.50 6.52 13.22
C ARG A 46 -0.61 6.87 14.70
N ARG A 47 -0.56 8.17 15.01
CA ARG A 47 -0.69 8.68 16.39
C ARG A 47 -2.07 8.41 16.96
N VAL A 48 -3.11 8.54 16.12
CA VAL A 48 -4.50 8.25 16.53
C VAL A 48 -4.68 6.77 16.80
N ILE A 49 -4.19 5.89 15.92
CA ILE A 49 -4.30 4.43 16.11
C ILE A 49 -3.56 3.97 17.36
N SER A 50 -2.29 4.40 17.52
CA SER A 50 -1.52 4.10 18.73
C SER A 50 -2.21 4.65 19.97
N GLY A 51 -2.79 5.87 19.90
CA GLY A 51 -3.56 6.48 20.98
C GLY A 51 -4.80 5.67 21.36
N VAL A 52 -5.56 5.18 20.39
CA VAL A 52 -6.74 4.33 20.62
C VAL A 52 -6.33 3.01 21.31
N ILE A 53 -5.24 2.39 20.87
CA ILE A 53 -4.71 1.17 21.52
C ILE A 53 -4.32 1.47 22.97
N LEU A 54 -3.63 2.58 23.23
CA LEU A 54 -3.23 2.97 24.59
C LEU A 54 -4.43 3.29 25.49
N VAL A 55 -5.46 3.97 24.96
CA VAL A 55 -6.71 4.18 25.68
C VAL A 55 -7.40 2.85 26.02
N ALA A 56 -7.43 1.91 25.05
CA ALA A 56 -7.98 0.59 25.29
C ALA A 56 -7.21 -0.16 26.39
N VAL A 57 -5.88 -0.12 26.37
CA VAL A 57 -5.02 -0.69 27.43
C VAL A 57 -5.28 -0.03 28.78
N PHE A 58 -5.42 1.31 28.82
CA PHE A 58 -5.72 2.03 30.03
C PHE A 58 -7.07 1.61 30.62
N VAL A 59 -8.12 1.56 29.80
CA VAL A 59 -9.45 1.10 30.21
C VAL A 59 -9.42 -0.36 30.66
N ALA A 60 -8.72 -1.22 29.92
CA ALA A 60 -8.55 -2.63 30.31
C ALA A 60 -7.86 -2.76 31.67
N SER A 61 -6.80 -1.98 31.93
CA SER A 61 -6.11 -2.00 33.22
C SER A 61 -7.02 -1.55 34.37
N LEU A 62 -7.87 -0.53 34.14
CA LEU A 62 -8.89 -0.11 35.12
C LEU A 62 -9.91 -1.23 35.41
N LEU A 63 -10.35 -1.93 34.35
CA LEU A 63 -11.27 -3.08 34.53
C LEU A 63 -10.62 -4.24 35.30
N LEU A 64 -9.36 -4.57 35.01
CA LEU A 64 -8.63 -5.61 35.73
C LEU A 64 -8.45 -5.27 37.20
N ILE A 65 -8.22 -4.01 37.54
CA ILE A 65 -8.17 -3.53 38.93
C ILE A 65 -9.57 -3.62 39.57
N ARG A 66 -10.64 -3.31 38.85
CA ARG A 66 -12.02 -3.37 39.37
C ARG A 66 -12.50 -4.77 39.67
N VAL A 67 -11.99 -5.78 38.98
CA VAL A 67 -12.32 -7.21 39.22
C VAL A 67 -11.29 -7.89 40.12
N ASP A 68 -10.46 -7.08 40.84
CA ASP A 68 -9.43 -7.54 41.79
C ASP A 68 -8.40 -8.52 41.20
N LEU A 69 -8.20 -8.51 39.90
CA LEU A 69 -7.12 -9.26 39.23
C LEU A 69 -5.75 -8.59 39.38
N ILE A 70 -5.73 -7.28 39.59
CA ILE A 70 -4.54 -6.49 39.90
C ILE A 70 -4.83 -5.69 41.15
N THR A 71 -4.04 -5.91 42.19
CA THR A 71 -4.20 -5.23 43.48
C THR A 71 -3.18 -4.09 43.60
N PRO A 72 -3.55 -2.82 43.39
CA PRO A 72 -2.60 -1.70 43.45
C PRO A 72 -1.95 -1.52 44.83
N ALA A 73 -2.59 -2.01 45.90
CA ALA A 73 -2.04 -1.99 47.26
C ALA A 73 -0.98 -3.08 47.51
N GLU A 74 -0.81 -4.02 46.60
CA GLU A 74 0.21 -5.07 46.67
C GLU A 74 1.39 -4.76 45.75
N ALA A 75 2.56 -4.45 46.30
CA ALA A 75 3.75 -4.16 45.50
C ALA A 75 4.15 -5.33 44.60
N GLY A 76 3.84 -6.59 45.00
CA GLY A 76 4.16 -7.79 44.25
C GLY A 76 3.53 -7.80 42.83
N ASP A 77 2.23 -7.56 42.76
CA ASP A 77 1.47 -7.59 41.50
C ASP A 77 1.99 -6.54 40.51
N VAL A 78 2.12 -5.28 40.98
CA VAL A 78 2.53 -4.16 40.13
C VAL A 78 3.99 -4.33 39.66
N THR A 79 4.88 -4.76 40.53
CA THR A 79 6.28 -5.01 40.13
C THR A 79 6.42 -6.21 39.22
N ALA A 80 5.63 -7.27 39.41
CA ALA A 80 5.64 -8.45 38.51
C ALA A 80 5.17 -8.09 37.10
N ILE A 81 4.05 -7.36 36.96
CA ILE A 81 3.55 -6.90 35.65
C ILE A 81 4.54 -5.97 35.02
N SER A 82 5.08 -5.00 35.78
CA SER A 82 6.08 -4.07 35.25
C SER A 82 7.34 -4.79 34.79
N ALA A 83 7.83 -5.77 35.55
CA ALA A 83 8.99 -6.58 35.18
C ALA A 83 8.74 -7.42 33.92
N ALA A 84 7.55 -8.00 33.77
CA ALA A 84 7.17 -8.75 32.58
C ALA A 84 7.13 -7.85 31.33
N LEU A 85 6.56 -6.63 31.43
CA LEU A 85 6.51 -5.67 30.34
C LEU A 85 7.91 -5.14 29.99
N VAL A 86 8.73 -4.79 30.99
CA VAL A 86 10.13 -4.38 30.79
C VAL A 86 10.94 -5.50 30.15
N GLY A 87 10.79 -6.74 30.63
CA GLY A 87 11.45 -7.92 30.05
C GLY A 87 11.02 -8.16 28.60
N GLY A 88 9.74 -7.98 28.30
CA GLY A 88 9.20 -8.05 26.94
C GLY A 88 9.74 -6.96 25.98
N MET A 89 10.31 -5.88 26.52
CA MET A 89 10.93 -4.83 25.70
C MET A 89 12.33 -5.21 25.16
N LEU A 90 13.03 -6.17 25.76
CA LEU A 90 14.37 -6.57 25.28
C LEU A 90 14.38 -7.03 23.82
N PRO A 91 13.41 -7.84 23.34
CA PRO A 91 13.28 -8.19 21.92
C PRO A 91 13.09 -6.97 20.99
N PHE A 92 12.54 -5.85 21.49
CA PHE A 92 12.38 -4.63 20.68
C PHE A 92 13.70 -4.01 20.27
N ILE A 93 14.70 -4.06 21.14
CA ILE A 93 16.06 -3.57 20.82
C ILE A 93 16.59 -4.38 19.64
N THR A 94 16.34 -5.68 19.62
CA THR A 94 16.76 -6.56 18.52
C THR A 94 16.00 -6.22 17.22
N VAL A 95 14.71 -5.95 17.29
CA VAL A 95 13.91 -5.52 16.12
C VAL A 95 14.43 -4.18 15.58
N VAL A 96 14.65 -3.19 16.46
CA VAL A 96 15.20 -1.88 16.05
C VAL A 96 16.56 -2.04 15.39
N LEU A 97 17.43 -2.89 15.97
CA LEU A 97 18.76 -3.15 15.40
C LEU A 97 18.66 -3.86 14.04
N ALA A 98 17.77 -4.83 13.88
CA ALA A 98 17.55 -5.53 12.62
C ALA A 98 17.03 -4.58 11.52
N ILE A 99 16.09 -3.69 11.86
CA ILE A 99 15.60 -2.67 10.93
C ILE A 99 16.73 -1.71 10.51
N ASN A 100 17.52 -1.23 11.48
CA ASN A 100 18.65 -0.37 11.17
C ASN A 100 19.72 -1.07 10.31
N GLN A 101 19.99 -2.35 10.56
CA GLN A 101 20.89 -3.13 9.72
C GLN A 101 20.38 -3.30 8.29
N LEU A 102 19.05 -3.52 8.13
CA LEU A 102 18.42 -3.59 6.80
C LEU A 102 18.59 -2.27 6.04
N ILE A 103 18.25 -1.14 6.67
CA ILE A 103 18.39 0.18 6.05
C ILE A 103 19.85 0.47 5.69
N LEU A 104 20.78 0.23 6.62
CA LEU A 104 22.21 0.47 6.39
C LEU A 104 22.76 -0.42 5.28
N SER A 105 22.30 -1.66 5.13
CA SER A 105 22.75 -2.56 4.07
C SER A 105 22.39 -2.04 2.66
N GLU A 106 21.33 -1.28 2.53
CA GLU A 106 20.94 -0.62 1.27
C GLU A 106 21.72 0.68 1.02
N GLU A 107 22.13 1.38 2.09
CA GLU A 107 22.87 2.64 2.00
C GLU A 107 24.39 2.41 1.78
N PHE A 108 24.92 1.28 2.25
CA PHE A 108 26.33 0.99 2.09
C PHE A 108 26.64 0.41 0.71
N GLY A 109 27.37 1.17 -0.08
CA GLY A 109 27.85 0.77 -1.40
C GLY A 109 29.26 1.27 -1.68
N THR A 110 29.91 0.67 -2.67
CA THR A 110 31.17 1.19 -3.20
C THR A 110 30.89 2.42 -4.07
N THR A 111 31.91 3.26 -4.28
CA THR A 111 31.80 4.42 -5.18
C THR A 111 31.34 4.00 -6.58
N GLY A 112 31.72 2.82 -7.06
CA GLY A 112 31.27 2.27 -8.33
C GLY A 112 29.77 1.98 -8.34
N ALA A 113 29.24 1.33 -7.28
CA ALA A 113 27.81 1.07 -7.16
C ALA A 113 26.97 2.38 -7.10
N PHE A 114 27.47 3.41 -6.43
CA PHE A 114 26.80 4.71 -6.43
C PHE A 114 26.81 5.38 -7.79
N HIS A 115 27.92 5.27 -8.52
CA HIS A 115 28.03 5.81 -9.87
C HIS A 115 27.03 5.11 -10.83
N GLU A 116 26.96 3.80 -10.76
CA GLU A 116 26.03 2.98 -11.53
C GLU A 116 24.55 3.37 -11.25
N ARG A 117 24.16 3.44 -9.98
CA ARG A 117 22.79 3.89 -9.59
C ARG A 117 22.45 5.28 -10.12
N VAL A 118 23.40 6.21 -10.10
CA VAL A 118 23.19 7.57 -10.63
C VAL A 118 22.99 7.52 -12.14
N GLU A 119 23.77 6.72 -12.87
CA GLU A 119 23.66 6.63 -14.33
C GLU A 119 22.37 5.89 -14.73
N GLU A 120 21.99 4.80 -14.07
CA GLU A 120 20.71 4.11 -14.26
C GLU A 120 19.52 5.06 -14.02
N THR A 121 19.56 5.86 -12.95
CA THR A 121 18.52 6.86 -12.67
C THR A 121 18.44 7.92 -13.76
N ARG A 122 19.58 8.37 -14.28
CA ARG A 122 19.63 9.35 -15.37
C ARG A 122 19.08 8.76 -16.68
N GLU A 123 19.45 7.53 -16.99
CA GLU A 123 18.94 6.84 -18.17
C GLU A 123 17.44 6.64 -18.09
N TYR A 124 16.94 6.17 -16.95
CA TYR A 124 15.51 6.04 -16.70
C TYR A 124 14.78 7.38 -16.88
N ARG A 125 15.29 8.49 -16.30
CA ARG A 125 14.69 9.83 -16.49
C ARG A 125 14.69 10.28 -17.95
N ARG A 126 15.75 10.02 -18.72
CA ARG A 126 15.80 10.32 -20.16
C ARG A 126 14.76 9.53 -20.95
N THR A 127 14.57 8.26 -20.61
CA THR A 127 13.53 7.41 -21.18
C THR A 127 12.15 8.01 -20.94
N ILE A 128 11.82 8.35 -19.70
CA ILE A 128 10.56 9.02 -19.32
C ILE A 128 10.38 10.34 -20.09
N GLU A 129 11.42 11.15 -20.18
CA GLU A 129 11.40 12.42 -20.94
C GLU A 129 11.10 12.20 -22.43
N SER A 130 11.57 11.08 -23.00
CA SER A 130 11.29 10.72 -24.40
C SER A 130 9.84 10.25 -24.58
N HIS A 131 9.29 9.49 -23.65
CA HIS A 131 7.93 8.96 -23.72
C HIS A 131 6.87 10.01 -23.39
N THR A 132 7.13 10.88 -22.40
CA THR A 132 6.17 11.89 -21.96
C THR A 132 6.24 13.19 -22.77
N GLY A 133 7.41 13.52 -23.32
CA GLY A 133 7.72 14.80 -23.96
C GLY A 133 8.01 15.94 -22.97
N TYR A 134 7.99 15.70 -21.65
CA TYR A 134 8.35 16.68 -20.63
C TYR A 134 9.86 16.69 -20.37
N ARG A 135 10.49 17.85 -20.50
CA ARG A 135 11.94 18.04 -20.27
C ARG A 135 12.21 19.36 -19.54
N PRO A 136 12.92 19.31 -18.39
CA PRO A 136 13.31 18.11 -17.61
C PRO A 136 12.12 17.49 -16.89
N SER A 137 12.21 16.18 -16.62
CA SER A 137 11.22 15.47 -15.81
C SER A 137 11.19 16.01 -14.37
N PRO A 138 10.03 16.11 -13.71
CA PRO A 138 9.93 16.62 -12.34
C PRO A 138 10.83 15.87 -11.36
N VAL A 139 11.28 16.56 -10.31
CA VAL A 139 12.12 15.99 -9.25
C VAL A 139 11.23 15.41 -8.13
N GLU A 140 10.10 16.06 -7.89
CA GLU A 140 9.16 15.65 -6.86
C GLU A 140 8.38 14.41 -7.33
N PRO A 141 8.31 13.33 -6.51
CA PRO A 141 7.73 12.05 -6.93
C PRO A 141 6.25 12.10 -7.31
N SER A 142 5.43 12.91 -6.63
CA SER A 142 4.02 13.07 -6.98
C SER A 142 3.85 13.73 -8.34
N ASP A 143 4.61 14.79 -8.62
CA ASP A 143 4.62 15.47 -9.93
C ASP A 143 5.18 14.56 -11.03
N PHE A 144 6.18 13.74 -10.71
CA PHE A 144 6.74 12.77 -11.65
C PHE A 144 5.71 11.72 -12.06
N LEU A 145 5.02 11.12 -11.07
CA LEU A 145 3.97 10.13 -11.33
C LEU A 145 2.78 10.76 -12.06
N ARG A 146 2.38 11.97 -11.67
CA ARG A 146 1.34 12.74 -12.36
C ARG A 146 1.67 12.93 -13.83
N THR A 147 2.91 13.36 -14.15
CA THR A 147 3.37 13.57 -15.53
C THR A 147 3.26 12.29 -16.37
N LEU A 148 3.58 11.13 -15.79
CA LEU A 148 3.43 9.83 -16.46
C LEU A 148 1.97 9.51 -16.76
N ILE A 149 1.09 9.67 -15.75
CA ILE A 149 -0.35 9.40 -15.91
C ILE A 149 -0.99 10.34 -16.91
N GLU A 150 -0.64 11.64 -16.89
CA GLU A 150 -1.09 12.63 -17.89
C GLU A 150 -0.63 12.28 -19.32
N ALA A 151 0.61 11.81 -19.47
CA ALA A 151 1.13 11.38 -20.76
C ALA A 151 0.38 10.16 -21.29
N LYS A 152 0.18 9.16 -20.45
CA LYS A 152 -0.60 7.95 -20.76
C LYS A 152 -2.04 8.31 -21.14
N ARG A 153 -2.72 9.15 -20.36
CA ARG A 153 -4.08 9.63 -20.66
C ARG A 153 -4.17 10.33 -22.02
N ARG A 154 -3.21 11.22 -22.33
CA ARG A 154 -3.16 11.88 -23.64
C ARG A 154 -2.95 10.90 -24.78
N THR A 155 -2.12 9.87 -24.58
CA THR A 155 -1.88 8.84 -25.59
C THR A 155 -3.11 7.98 -25.81
N ALA A 156 -3.86 7.62 -24.75
CA ALA A 156 -5.12 6.89 -24.83
C ALA A 156 -6.20 7.67 -25.60
N LEU A 157 -6.36 8.96 -25.31
CA LEU A 157 -7.24 9.84 -26.10
C LEU A 157 -6.78 10.02 -27.55
N GLY A 158 -5.46 10.00 -27.78
CA GLY A 158 -4.86 9.98 -29.12
C GLY A 158 -5.23 8.72 -29.90
N LEU A 159 -5.15 7.55 -29.27
CA LEU A 159 -5.57 6.28 -29.84
C LEU A 159 -7.05 6.30 -30.25
N GLN A 160 -7.93 6.77 -29.37
CA GLN A 160 -9.37 6.91 -29.65
C GLN A 160 -9.64 7.79 -30.89
N ASN A 161 -8.89 8.90 -31.02
CA ASN A 161 -9.03 9.78 -32.17
C ASN A 161 -8.58 9.12 -33.47
N VAL A 162 -7.47 8.37 -33.45
CA VAL A 162 -6.94 7.65 -34.61
C VAL A 162 -7.85 6.51 -35.04
N CYS A 163 -8.48 5.82 -34.09
CA CYS A 163 -9.39 4.69 -34.33
C CYS A 163 -10.84 5.11 -34.64
N ARG A 164 -11.13 6.42 -34.69
CA ARG A 164 -12.51 6.92 -34.93
C ARG A 164 -13.13 6.41 -36.24
N ASP A 165 -12.30 6.29 -37.29
CA ASP A 165 -12.71 5.84 -38.63
C ASP A 165 -12.32 4.36 -38.88
N ALA A 166 -11.90 3.63 -37.84
CA ALA A 166 -11.60 2.21 -37.93
C ALA A 166 -12.88 1.37 -37.95
N GLY A 167 -12.71 0.04 -38.12
CA GLY A 167 -13.83 -0.91 -38.04
C GLY A 167 -14.57 -0.81 -36.70
N PRO A 168 -15.85 -1.18 -36.66
CA PRO A 168 -16.66 -1.05 -35.44
C PRO A 168 -16.03 -1.78 -34.25
N ASP A 169 -15.52 -2.99 -34.46
CA ASP A 169 -14.92 -3.83 -33.39
C ASP A 169 -13.71 -3.14 -32.76
N ILE A 170 -12.79 -2.59 -33.57
CA ILE A 170 -11.60 -1.86 -33.08
C ILE A 170 -12.02 -0.61 -32.31
N ARG A 171 -13.01 0.11 -32.84
CA ARG A 171 -13.48 1.35 -32.21
C ARG A 171 -14.12 1.05 -30.87
N ASP A 172 -14.96 0.03 -30.78
CA ASP A 172 -15.70 -0.32 -29.59
C ASP A 172 -14.73 -0.79 -28.48
N ASP A 173 -13.72 -1.66 -28.78
CA ASP A 173 -12.68 -2.08 -27.85
C ASP A 173 -11.83 -0.89 -27.35
N VAL A 174 -11.45 0.02 -28.24
CA VAL A 174 -10.67 1.21 -27.89
C VAL A 174 -11.50 2.18 -27.06
N ASP A 175 -12.76 2.41 -27.39
CA ASP A 175 -13.65 3.31 -26.65
C ASP A 175 -13.91 2.78 -25.25
N GLU A 176 -14.11 1.46 -25.10
CA GLU A 176 -14.23 0.80 -23.81
C GLU A 176 -12.97 0.98 -22.97
N PHE A 177 -11.80 0.65 -23.50
CA PHE A 177 -10.52 0.84 -22.81
C PHE A 177 -10.30 2.29 -22.35
N VAL A 178 -10.50 3.26 -23.25
CA VAL A 178 -10.30 4.69 -22.96
C VAL A 178 -11.29 5.18 -21.91
N SER A 179 -12.55 4.81 -22.00
CA SER A 179 -13.58 5.14 -21.03
C SER A 179 -13.26 4.58 -19.64
N ALA A 180 -12.84 3.31 -19.56
CA ALA A 180 -12.51 2.63 -18.32
C ALA A 180 -11.28 3.21 -17.63
N THR A 181 -10.33 3.77 -18.38
CA THR A 181 -9.05 4.24 -17.83
C THR A 181 -9.01 5.74 -17.55
N THR A 182 -9.63 6.59 -18.39
CA THR A 182 -9.52 8.06 -18.27
C THR A 182 -10.14 8.61 -16.99
N SER A 183 -11.25 8.07 -16.54
CA SER A 183 -11.90 8.48 -15.28
C SER A 183 -10.97 8.27 -14.06
N ARG A 184 -10.26 7.16 -14.03
CA ARG A 184 -9.27 6.85 -12.97
C ARG A 184 -8.00 7.68 -13.09
N ASP A 185 -7.57 7.98 -14.30
CA ASP A 185 -6.45 8.88 -14.54
C ASP A 185 -6.74 10.27 -14.01
N ASP A 186 -7.96 10.79 -14.25
CA ASP A 186 -8.39 12.10 -13.76
C ASP A 186 -8.40 12.16 -12.22
N GLU A 187 -8.95 11.14 -11.55
CA GLU A 187 -8.93 11.03 -10.09
C GLU A 187 -7.50 10.95 -9.53
N ALA A 188 -6.64 10.16 -10.16
CA ALA A 188 -5.24 10.04 -9.77
C ALA A 188 -4.48 11.36 -9.94
N ILE A 189 -4.67 12.06 -11.06
CA ILE A 189 -4.05 13.36 -11.36
C ILE A 189 -4.49 14.40 -10.33
N GLU A 190 -5.80 14.53 -10.07
CA GLU A 190 -6.34 15.47 -9.09
C GLU A 190 -5.79 15.20 -7.68
N THR A 191 -5.71 13.93 -7.30
CA THR A 191 -5.16 13.53 -6.00
C THR A 191 -3.68 13.88 -5.88
N LEU A 192 -2.90 13.70 -6.94
CA LEU A 192 -1.47 13.99 -6.95
C LEU A 192 -1.15 15.49 -7.00
N GLU A 193 -1.99 16.33 -7.62
CA GLU A 193 -1.79 17.78 -7.70
C GLU A 193 -1.74 18.47 -6.33
N ASN A 194 -2.49 17.96 -5.36
CA ASN A 194 -2.66 18.59 -4.05
C ASN A 194 -1.83 17.91 -2.95
N THR A 195 -0.87 17.05 -3.32
CA THR A 195 -0.21 16.19 -2.34
C THR A 195 1.30 16.13 -2.56
N THR A 196 2.07 16.25 -1.46
CA THR A 196 3.52 16.05 -1.48
C THR A 196 3.88 14.60 -1.14
N PHE A 197 5.00 14.12 -1.70
CA PHE A 197 5.52 12.78 -1.39
C PHE A 197 5.81 12.61 0.09
N GLY A 198 5.56 11.40 0.61
CA GLY A 198 5.65 11.08 2.05
C GLY A 198 4.30 11.10 2.75
N SER A 199 3.23 11.65 2.11
CA SER A 199 1.88 11.44 2.58
C SER A 199 1.36 10.07 2.13
N PHE A 200 0.52 9.45 2.95
CA PHE A 200 -0.13 8.18 2.59
C PHE A 200 -1.04 8.32 1.36
N VAL A 201 -1.48 9.53 1.04
CA VAL A 201 -2.35 9.80 -0.10
C VAL A 201 -1.67 9.44 -1.43
N VAL A 202 -0.38 9.79 -1.62
CA VAL A 202 0.39 9.40 -2.81
C VAL A 202 0.51 7.88 -2.90
N ILE A 203 0.76 7.22 -1.75
CA ILE A 203 0.83 5.76 -1.70
C ILE A 203 -0.53 5.13 -2.00
N SER A 204 -1.63 5.74 -1.56
CA SER A 204 -2.98 5.30 -1.91
C SER A 204 -3.19 5.28 -3.43
N VAL A 205 -2.79 6.33 -4.14
CA VAL A 205 -2.83 6.35 -5.63
C VAL A 205 -2.01 5.20 -6.19
N ILE A 206 -0.75 5.03 -5.73
CA ILE A 206 0.14 3.95 -6.16
C ILE A 206 -0.49 2.57 -5.95
N LEU A 207 -1.19 2.36 -4.83
CA LEU A 207 -1.80 1.08 -4.47
C LEU A 207 -3.07 0.75 -5.28
N HIS A 208 -3.84 1.76 -5.69
CA HIS A 208 -5.12 1.57 -6.37
C HIS A 208 -5.03 1.71 -7.88
N TYR A 209 -3.90 2.15 -8.42
CA TYR A 209 -3.71 2.26 -9.86
C TYR A 209 -3.44 0.89 -10.48
N ASN A 210 -4.41 0.35 -11.23
CA ASN A 210 -4.35 -0.99 -11.82
C ASN A 210 -3.69 -0.97 -13.21
N ASP A 211 -2.37 -0.80 -13.26
CA ASP A 211 -1.58 -0.83 -14.48
C ASP A 211 -1.45 -2.22 -15.13
N PRO A 212 -1.41 -3.36 -14.40
CA PRO A 212 -1.34 -4.68 -15.02
C PRO A 212 -2.56 -5.01 -15.91
N TRP A 213 -3.77 -4.66 -15.43
CA TRP A 213 -4.97 -4.83 -16.25
C TRP A 213 -4.93 -3.96 -17.52
N GLN A 214 -4.57 -2.69 -17.37
CA GLN A 214 -4.46 -1.77 -18.51
C GLN A 214 -3.43 -2.25 -19.53
N LEU A 215 -2.29 -2.76 -19.07
CA LEU A 215 -1.25 -3.33 -19.95
C LEU A 215 -1.76 -4.56 -20.71
N GLN A 216 -2.54 -5.41 -20.05
CA GLN A 216 -3.13 -6.58 -20.68
C GLN A 216 -4.15 -6.20 -21.75
N GLU A 217 -5.03 -5.22 -21.48
CA GLU A 217 -6.02 -4.75 -22.44
C GLU A 217 -5.35 -4.11 -23.68
N VAL A 218 -4.33 -3.28 -23.49
CA VAL A 218 -3.56 -2.72 -24.60
C VAL A 218 -2.98 -3.84 -25.49
N ARG A 219 -2.42 -4.88 -24.88
CA ARG A 219 -1.89 -6.04 -25.61
C ARG A 219 -2.97 -6.87 -26.31
N LYS A 220 -4.13 -7.04 -25.67
CA LYS A 220 -5.27 -7.71 -26.29
C LYS A 220 -5.74 -6.98 -27.56
N ILE A 221 -6.00 -5.67 -27.45
CA ILE A 221 -6.40 -4.84 -28.59
C ILE A 221 -5.38 -4.97 -29.72
N ARG A 222 -4.09 -4.85 -29.40
CA ARG A 222 -3.01 -4.93 -30.39
C ARG A 222 -2.92 -6.30 -31.06
N GLU A 223 -3.09 -7.40 -30.33
CA GLU A 223 -2.98 -8.75 -30.89
C GLU A 223 -4.24 -9.17 -31.65
N TYR A 224 -5.45 -8.87 -31.12
CA TYR A 224 -6.70 -9.24 -31.79
C TYR A 224 -6.91 -8.51 -33.12
N HIS A 225 -6.54 -7.24 -33.18
CA HIS A 225 -6.74 -6.40 -34.36
C HIS A 225 -5.47 -6.21 -35.18
N ARG A 226 -4.44 -7.00 -34.97
CA ARG A 226 -3.10 -6.87 -35.54
C ARG A 226 -3.05 -6.61 -37.06
N TYR A 227 -4.00 -7.19 -37.80
CA TYR A 227 -4.04 -7.10 -39.26
C TYR A 227 -4.91 -5.93 -39.78
N ASP A 228 -5.73 -5.36 -38.92
CA ASP A 228 -6.71 -4.32 -39.27
C ASP A 228 -6.36 -2.95 -38.66
N LEU A 229 -5.36 -2.91 -37.77
CA LEU A 229 -4.85 -1.66 -37.20
C LEU A 229 -4.09 -0.85 -38.25
N SER A 230 -4.30 0.47 -38.22
CA SER A 230 -3.42 1.40 -38.95
C SER A 230 -2.06 1.54 -38.26
N ASP A 231 -1.01 1.87 -39.01
CA ASP A 231 0.33 2.13 -38.44
C ASP A 231 0.26 3.16 -37.31
N ALA A 232 -0.56 4.21 -37.47
CA ALA A 232 -0.74 5.24 -36.45
C ALA A 232 -1.43 4.73 -35.17
N ALA A 233 -2.32 3.74 -35.27
CA ALA A 233 -2.96 3.12 -34.11
C ALA A 233 -1.99 2.17 -33.40
N ASP A 234 -1.21 1.39 -34.15
CA ASP A 234 -0.17 0.52 -33.58
C ASP A 234 0.91 1.33 -32.84
N ASP A 235 1.36 2.46 -33.40
CA ASP A 235 2.30 3.40 -32.75
C ASP A 235 1.73 3.95 -31.41
N GLN A 236 0.43 4.24 -31.35
CA GLN A 236 -0.20 4.71 -30.09
C GLN A 236 -0.29 3.58 -29.05
N LEU A 237 -0.62 2.35 -29.46
CA LEU A 237 -0.67 1.19 -28.58
C LEU A 237 0.72 0.85 -28.04
N GLU A 238 1.77 0.88 -28.89
CA GLU A 238 3.14 0.67 -28.45
C GLU A 238 3.58 1.72 -27.43
N ARG A 239 3.21 2.99 -27.69
CA ARG A 239 3.49 4.08 -26.75
C ARG A 239 2.74 3.95 -25.44
N LEU A 240 1.48 3.46 -25.45
CA LEU A 240 0.71 3.15 -24.25
C LEU A 240 1.38 2.03 -23.44
N GLU A 241 1.83 0.97 -24.11
CA GLU A 241 2.54 -0.15 -23.48
C GLU A 241 3.82 0.33 -22.78
N ALA A 242 4.60 1.18 -23.44
CA ALA A 242 5.80 1.78 -22.87
C ALA A 242 5.49 2.64 -21.63
N LEU A 243 4.51 3.55 -21.73
CA LEU A 243 4.10 4.42 -20.62
C LEU A 243 3.54 3.66 -19.41
N LEU A 244 2.77 2.58 -19.65
CA LEU A 244 2.26 1.71 -18.59
C LEU A 244 3.41 0.96 -17.90
N GLY A 245 4.41 0.51 -18.66
CA GLY A 245 5.65 -0.05 -18.12
C GLY A 245 6.41 0.95 -17.25
N ASP A 246 6.54 2.18 -17.71
CA ASP A 246 7.20 3.26 -16.96
C ASP A 246 6.44 3.59 -15.66
N ILE A 247 5.11 3.65 -15.70
CA ILE A 247 4.26 3.83 -14.51
C ILE A 247 4.48 2.69 -13.53
N HIS A 248 4.51 1.44 -14.01
CA HIS A 248 4.75 0.27 -13.17
C HIS A 248 6.09 0.36 -12.42
N VAL A 249 7.17 0.69 -13.14
CA VAL A 249 8.51 0.87 -12.54
C VAL A 249 8.50 1.99 -11.50
N ALA A 250 7.91 3.16 -11.83
CA ALA A 250 7.81 4.30 -10.92
C ALA A 250 7.05 3.93 -9.63
N ARG A 251 5.91 3.23 -9.77
CA ARG A 251 5.11 2.76 -8.63
C ARG A 251 5.91 1.84 -7.71
N GLN A 252 6.60 0.84 -8.26
CA GLN A 252 7.42 -0.08 -7.48
C GLN A 252 8.57 0.64 -6.77
N TYR A 253 9.22 1.58 -7.44
CA TYR A 253 10.29 2.38 -6.85
C TYR A 253 9.78 3.23 -5.68
N PHE A 254 8.72 4.01 -5.89
CA PHE A 254 8.17 4.88 -4.84
C PHE A 254 7.59 4.10 -3.66
N LYS A 255 6.98 2.93 -3.92
CA LYS A 255 6.57 2.00 -2.87
C LYS A 255 7.75 1.57 -2.00
N THR A 256 8.85 1.18 -2.63
CA THR A 256 10.07 0.74 -1.92
C THR A 256 10.63 1.87 -1.06
N VAL A 257 10.77 3.07 -1.63
CA VAL A 257 11.25 4.26 -0.89
C VAL A 257 10.34 4.58 0.30
N TYR A 258 9.02 4.53 0.10
CA TYR A 258 8.07 4.75 1.19
C TYR A 258 8.21 3.71 2.31
N MET A 259 8.33 2.43 1.96
CA MET A 259 8.52 1.37 2.96
C MET A 259 9.82 1.55 3.76
N GLN A 260 10.91 1.96 3.10
CA GLN A 260 12.18 2.27 3.78
C GLN A 260 12.01 3.45 4.75
N GLN A 261 11.32 4.52 4.35
CA GLN A 261 11.01 5.65 5.23
C GLN A 261 10.16 5.23 6.43
N GLU A 262 9.13 4.39 6.22
CA GLU A 262 8.29 3.87 7.30
C GLU A 262 9.09 3.07 8.32
N LEU A 263 10.01 2.21 7.85
CA LEU A 263 10.87 1.42 8.72
C LEU A 263 11.87 2.30 9.51
N ALA A 264 12.43 3.33 8.86
CA ALA A 264 13.31 4.29 9.51
C ALA A 264 12.57 5.08 10.60
N ASP A 265 11.35 5.55 10.31
CA ASP A 265 10.51 6.25 11.28
C ASP A 265 10.10 5.33 12.44
N LEU A 266 9.74 4.07 12.15
CA LEU A 266 9.46 3.07 13.20
C LEU A 266 10.65 2.91 14.15
N SER A 267 11.85 2.70 13.61
CA SER A 267 13.07 2.55 14.40
C SER A 267 13.30 3.76 15.31
N LYS A 268 13.18 4.96 14.76
CA LYS A 268 13.33 6.23 15.49
C LYS A 268 12.32 6.37 16.63
N ILE A 269 11.04 6.10 16.35
CA ILE A 269 9.97 6.25 17.34
C ILE A 269 10.11 5.18 18.44
N LEU A 270 10.47 3.94 18.07
CA LEU A 270 10.71 2.89 19.06
C LEU A 270 11.86 3.24 20.02
N LEU A 271 12.91 3.94 19.56
CA LEU A 271 13.96 4.44 20.44
C LEU A 271 13.44 5.55 21.37
N TYR A 272 12.70 6.52 20.81
CA TYR A 272 12.20 7.65 21.61
C TYR A 272 11.13 7.25 22.63
N VAL A 273 10.31 6.26 22.33
CA VAL A 273 9.27 5.77 23.26
C VAL A 273 9.84 4.67 24.14
N GLY A 274 10.57 3.70 23.58
CA GLY A 274 11.05 2.53 24.29
C GLY A 274 12.07 2.83 25.37
N PHE A 275 13.06 3.68 25.07
CA PHE A 275 14.13 3.97 26.05
C PHE A 275 13.62 4.67 27.33
N PRO A 276 12.83 5.75 27.27
CA PRO A 276 12.23 6.34 28.46
C PRO A 276 11.28 5.38 29.19
N THR A 277 10.54 4.57 28.46
CA THR A 277 9.62 3.60 29.05
C THR A 277 10.36 2.49 29.81
N LEU A 278 11.47 1.99 29.25
CA LEU A 278 12.32 1.01 29.90
C LEU A 278 12.90 1.56 31.22
N LEU A 279 13.47 2.78 31.19
CA LEU A 279 14.00 3.44 32.38
C LEU A 279 12.90 3.72 33.42
N GLY A 280 11.74 4.24 32.98
CA GLY A 280 10.57 4.48 33.84
C GLY A 280 10.07 3.19 34.48
N GLY A 281 9.98 2.12 33.71
CA GLY A 281 9.59 0.79 34.23
C GLY A 281 10.57 0.24 35.25
N ALA A 282 11.88 0.32 34.98
CA ALA A 282 12.89 -0.07 35.97
C ALA A 282 12.78 0.76 37.26
N PHE A 283 12.54 2.07 37.13
CA PHE A 283 12.37 2.94 38.27
C PHE A 283 11.10 2.59 39.10
N ILE A 284 9.99 2.30 38.45
CA ILE A 284 8.75 1.86 39.12
C ILE A 284 8.98 0.54 39.85
N ILE A 285 9.64 -0.45 39.25
CA ILE A 285 9.92 -1.73 39.89
C ILE A 285 10.68 -1.52 41.21
N VAL A 286 11.66 -0.64 41.25
CA VAL A 286 12.47 -0.39 42.46
C VAL A 286 11.76 0.49 43.46
N SER A 287 10.93 1.45 43.01
CA SER A 287 10.41 2.52 43.90
C SER A 287 8.97 2.31 44.33
N TYR A 288 8.24 1.35 43.77
CA TYR A 288 6.81 1.18 44.03
C TYR A 288 6.50 0.88 45.52
N GLY A 289 7.34 0.06 46.16
CA GLY A 289 7.19 -0.20 47.62
C GLY A 289 7.29 1.06 48.48
N ASN A 290 8.19 1.99 48.10
CA ASN A 290 8.30 3.29 48.79
C ASN A 290 7.10 4.22 48.47
N LEU A 291 6.51 4.08 47.29
CA LEU A 291 5.31 4.83 46.91
C LEU A 291 4.11 4.41 47.77
N LEU A 292 3.97 3.11 48.06
CA LEU A 292 2.93 2.61 48.96
C LEU A 292 3.09 3.15 50.39
N ALA A 293 4.30 3.37 50.88
CA ALA A 293 4.57 3.92 52.20
C ALA A 293 4.12 5.38 52.36
N LEU A 294 3.76 6.09 51.28
CA LEU A 294 3.27 7.47 51.32
C LEU A 294 1.77 7.57 51.69
N GLU A 295 1.08 6.42 51.88
CA GLU A 295 -0.33 6.35 52.26
C GLU A 295 -1.24 7.28 51.44
N LEU A 296 -1.05 7.35 50.10
CA LEU A 296 -1.82 8.20 49.19
C LEU A 296 -3.28 7.69 49.11
N HIS A 297 -4.16 8.58 48.60
CA HIS A 297 -5.54 8.21 48.40
C HIS A 297 -5.70 7.00 47.43
N PRO A 298 -6.57 6.01 47.69
CA PRO A 298 -6.66 4.78 46.90
C PRO A 298 -6.85 4.99 45.41
N TRP A 299 -7.63 6.01 44.97
CA TRP A 299 -7.81 6.28 43.57
C TRP A 299 -6.50 6.69 42.85
N LEU A 300 -5.56 7.27 43.59
CA LEU A 300 -4.27 7.72 43.02
C LEU A 300 -3.40 6.49 42.66
N TYR A 301 -3.43 5.45 43.51
CA TYR A 301 -2.74 4.18 43.20
C TYR A 301 -3.33 3.53 41.96
N VAL A 302 -4.66 3.49 41.81
CA VAL A 302 -5.34 2.96 40.63
C VAL A 302 -4.89 3.71 39.39
N PHE A 303 -4.85 5.05 39.45
CA PHE A 303 -4.42 5.88 38.33
C PHE A 303 -2.94 5.66 37.99
N VAL A 304 -2.05 5.65 38.99
CA VAL A 304 -0.60 5.47 38.80
C VAL A 304 -0.31 4.09 38.19
N VAL A 305 -0.94 3.04 38.68
CA VAL A 305 -0.77 1.68 38.16
C VAL A 305 -1.27 1.60 36.72
N SER A 306 -2.49 2.08 36.44
CA SER A 306 -3.03 2.09 35.07
C SER A 306 -2.18 2.91 34.11
N ALA A 307 -1.72 4.08 34.52
CA ALA A 307 -0.83 4.93 33.71
C ALA A 307 0.53 4.25 33.46
N THR A 308 1.08 3.57 34.48
CA THR A 308 2.33 2.82 34.35
C THR A 308 2.20 1.68 33.37
N ILE A 309 1.16 0.85 33.49
CA ILE A 309 0.91 -0.27 32.54
C ILE A 309 0.75 0.27 31.12
N THR A 310 -0.03 1.35 30.96
CA THR A 310 -0.24 1.98 29.65
C THR A 310 1.06 2.54 29.05
N ALA A 311 1.85 3.23 29.86
CA ALA A 311 3.16 3.74 29.44
C ALA A 311 4.09 2.59 29.04
N LEU A 312 4.19 1.53 29.85
CA LEU A 312 5.00 0.35 29.55
C LEU A 312 4.53 -0.40 28.29
N PHE A 313 3.25 -0.30 27.95
CA PHE A 313 2.68 -0.91 26.73
C PHE A 313 2.89 -0.05 25.48
N SER A 314 3.28 1.22 25.63
CA SER A 314 3.35 2.16 24.50
C SER A 314 4.28 1.73 23.35
N PRO A 315 5.47 1.12 23.55
CA PRO A 315 6.30 0.64 22.46
C PRO A 315 5.63 -0.50 21.66
N PHE A 316 4.85 -1.34 22.33
CA PHE A 316 4.10 -2.41 21.68
C PHE A 316 2.97 -1.85 20.82
N ALA A 317 2.24 -0.85 21.30
CA ALA A 317 1.19 -0.16 20.54
C ALA A 317 1.75 0.49 19.28
N VAL A 318 2.90 1.16 19.38
CA VAL A 318 3.59 1.75 18.24
C VAL A 318 4.01 0.68 17.24
N LEU A 319 4.72 -0.36 17.70
CA LEU A 319 5.15 -1.45 16.81
C LEU A 319 3.97 -2.08 16.07
N LEU A 320 2.90 -2.42 16.80
CA LEU A 320 1.71 -3.02 16.21
C LEU A 320 1.12 -2.16 15.11
N THR A 321 1.01 -0.85 15.33
CA THR A 321 0.46 0.10 14.35
C THR A 321 1.30 0.13 13.06
N TYR A 322 2.62 0.19 13.17
CA TYR A 322 3.52 0.24 12.01
C TYR A 322 3.56 -1.10 11.27
N VAL A 323 3.68 -2.21 12.01
CA VAL A 323 3.74 -3.55 11.39
C VAL A 323 2.45 -3.86 10.64
N LEU A 324 1.28 -3.56 11.23
CA LEU A 324 0.00 -3.76 10.55
C LEU A 324 -0.11 -2.93 9.26
N ARG A 325 0.36 -1.67 9.28
CA ARG A 325 0.35 -0.83 8.09
C ARG A 325 1.26 -1.36 7.00
N ILE A 326 2.52 -1.69 7.34
CA ILE A 326 3.48 -2.26 6.39
C ILE A 326 2.95 -3.59 5.82
N ALA A 327 2.40 -4.46 6.66
CA ALA A 327 1.81 -5.72 6.24
C ALA A 327 0.61 -5.52 5.30
N THR A 328 -0.23 -4.51 5.54
CA THR A 328 -1.36 -4.18 4.67
C THR A 328 -0.88 -3.70 3.30
N ILE A 329 0.13 -2.82 3.25
CA ILE A 329 0.74 -2.36 1.99
C ILE A 329 1.38 -3.52 1.26
N ALA A 330 2.20 -4.32 1.94
CA ALA A 330 2.88 -5.47 1.36
C ALA A 330 1.89 -6.49 0.78
N ARG A 331 0.80 -6.80 1.51
CA ARG A 331 -0.24 -7.73 1.05
C ARG A 331 -0.94 -7.25 -0.21
N ARG A 332 -1.29 -5.97 -0.29
CA ARG A 332 -1.98 -5.39 -1.46
C ARG A 332 -1.09 -5.34 -2.70
N THR A 333 0.21 -5.19 -2.52
CA THR A 333 1.18 -5.09 -3.62
C THR A 333 1.93 -6.39 -3.90
N ALA A 334 1.74 -7.44 -3.09
CA ALA A 334 2.31 -8.77 -3.35
C ALA A 334 1.76 -9.41 -4.64
N ALA A 335 0.59 -8.94 -5.09
CA ALA A 335 -0.04 -9.37 -6.33
C ALA A 335 0.57 -8.73 -7.60
N ASP A 336 1.31 -7.63 -7.45
CA ASP A 336 1.90 -6.85 -8.54
C ASP A 336 3.25 -7.47 -9.00
N PHE A 337 3.25 -8.71 -9.45
CA PHE A 337 4.42 -9.31 -10.10
C PHE A 337 4.36 -9.15 -11.63
N GLY A 338 4.62 -7.94 -12.12
CA GLY A 338 4.62 -7.68 -13.56
C GLY A 338 3.24 -7.88 -14.21
N PRO A 339 3.16 -8.48 -15.40
CA PRO A 339 1.91 -8.61 -16.15
C PRO A 339 0.96 -9.70 -15.62
N PHE A 340 1.23 -10.28 -14.45
CA PHE A 340 0.36 -11.32 -13.87
C PHE A 340 -0.69 -10.67 -12.96
N VAL A 341 -1.96 -11.00 -13.21
CA VAL A 341 -3.11 -10.61 -12.36
C VAL A 341 -3.47 -11.81 -11.50
N LEU A 342 -3.45 -11.68 -10.17
CA LEU A 342 -3.94 -12.73 -9.29
C LEU A 342 -5.48 -12.76 -9.32
N GLN A 343 -6.07 -13.94 -9.16
CA GLN A 343 -7.52 -14.19 -9.20
C GLN A 343 -8.38 -13.22 -8.37
N GLN A 344 -7.83 -12.61 -7.33
CA GLN A 344 -8.52 -11.62 -6.50
C GLN A 344 -8.76 -10.25 -7.19
N GLN A 345 -8.16 -10.01 -8.34
CA GLN A 345 -8.29 -8.79 -9.13
C GLN A 345 -9.08 -9.03 -10.43
N LEU A 346 -9.42 -10.28 -10.73
CA LEU A 346 -10.29 -10.60 -11.86
C LEU A 346 -11.74 -10.27 -11.51
N PRO A 347 -12.55 -9.78 -12.45
CA PRO A 347 -13.99 -9.68 -12.31
C PRO A 347 -14.59 -11.04 -11.93
N GLN A 348 -15.59 -11.06 -11.06
CA GLN A 348 -16.19 -12.32 -10.56
C GLN A 348 -16.75 -13.22 -11.65
N GLU A 349 -17.11 -12.69 -12.82
CA GLU A 349 -17.63 -13.46 -13.96
C GLU A 349 -16.62 -14.41 -14.59
N GLU A 350 -15.33 -14.09 -14.61
CA GLU A 350 -14.31 -15.02 -15.12
C GLU A 350 -14.04 -16.22 -14.18
N LEU A 351 -14.44 -16.12 -12.92
CA LEU A 351 -14.29 -17.20 -11.94
C LEU A 351 -15.40 -18.27 -12.09
N GLU A 352 -16.61 -17.88 -12.47
CA GLU A 352 -17.72 -18.83 -12.65
C GLU A 352 -17.59 -19.66 -13.94
N THR A 353 -16.95 -19.14 -14.98
CA THR A 353 -16.72 -19.88 -16.23
C THR A 353 -15.62 -20.93 -16.14
N THR A 354 -14.68 -20.79 -15.19
CA THR A 354 -13.58 -21.75 -14.98
C THR A 354 -14.02 -22.96 -14.14
N ASP A 355 -15.00 -22.79 -13.25
CA ASP A 355 -15.52 -23.88 -12.40
C ASP A 355 -16.62 -24.73 -13.09
N ALA A 356 -17.13 -24.30 -14.23
CA ALA A 356 -18.16 -25.03 -15.00
C ALA A 356 -17.59 -25.99 -16.06
N GLY A 357 -16.28 -26.16 -16.13
CA GLY A 357 -15.55 -26.92 -17.16
C GLY A 357 -14.85 -28.20 -16.70
N ASP A 358 -15.09 -28.70 -15.46
CA ASP A 358 -14.55 -29.99 -14.98
C ASP A 358 -15.64 -31.05 -14.82
#